data_09a64412eb1d554e1128b8e3ae8ca650
#
_entry.id   09a64412eb1d554e1128b8e3ae8ca650
#
_cell.length_a   1.000
_cell.length_b   1.000
_cell.length_c   1.000
_cell.angle_alpha   90.00
_cell.angle_beta   90.00
_cell.angle_gamma   90.00
#
_symmetry.space_group_name_H-M   'P 1'
#
loop_
_entity.id
_entity.type
_entity.pdbx_description
1 polymer ?
#
loop_
_entity_poly.entity_id
_entity_poly.type
_entity_poly.pdbx_seq_one_letter_code
_entity_poly.pdbx_strand_id
1 'polypeptide(L)'
;MVDPSDAGTWVIALTAGMVGGGWYSLRWLRVARLVEDMPTSRIRSAAQGYVEIAGRCRPLDGTSQQAPLTGRPCVWWRYTVQRRSGGDGKRRENWVTVASGRSAVPFLLDDGTGTCIVQPAGAEVLTGESTTWYGDTPWPAGIPSATAIRIGEREYRYHEERIYEHELLCVIAHFRTHAAAMDRDLDAEQAELLARWKSDQAALVQRFDTDRDGRISLAEWERAREEARREVAGRTPESPAAPSLNVLGRPDGDQLYLIAAFPERDVARRYRRRAIAAFAVFLAATVALGWLLQHAFG
;
A
#
# COMPACT_ATOMS: atom_id res chain seq x y z
N MET A 1 -13.31 -15.04 -48.90
CA MET A 1 -14.69 -14.50 -48.71
C MET A 1 -15.00 -14.70 -47.27
N VAL A 2 -15.03 -13.65 -46.49
CA VAL A 2 -15.33 -13.73 -45.03
C VAL A 2 -16.85 -13.80 -44.92
N ASP A 3 -17.35 -14.77 -44.14
CA ASP A 3 -18.79 -14.98 -43.96
C ASP A 3 -19.39 -13.71 -43.30
N PRO A 4 -20.52 -13.14 -43.74
CA PRO A 4 -21.09 -11.91 -43.19
C PRO A 4 -21.40 -11.96 -41.70
N SER A 5 -21.65 -13.17 -41.18
CA SER A 5 -21.87 -13.40 -39.74
C SER A 5 -20.58 -13.25 -38.91
N ASP A 6 -19.43 -13.57 -39.48
CA ASP A 6 -18.12 -13.42 -38.85
C ASP A 6 -17.60 -11.98 -38.92
N ALA A 7 -17.92 -11.23 -39.99
CA ALA A 7 -17.48 -9.87 -40.16
C ALA A 7 -17.96 -8.94 -39.02
N GLY A 8 -19.22 -9.08 -38.60
CA GLY A 8 -19.77 -8.34 -37.48
C GLY A 8 -19.02 -8.58 -36.14
N THR A 9 -18.68 -9.83 -35.86
CA THR A 9 -17.92 -10.22 -34.67
C THR A 9 -16.51 -9.62 -34.64
N TRP A 10 -15.84 -9.65 -35.80
CA TRP A 10 -14.50 -9.04 -35.96
C TRP A 10 -14.53 -7.51 -35.84
N VAL A 11 -15.55 -6.83 -36.35
CA VAL A 11 -15.73 -5.38 -36.19
C VAL A 11 -15.84 -5.02 -34.72
N ILE A 12 -16.68 -5.73 -33.94
CA ILE A 12 -16.82 -5.51 -32.50
C ILE A 12 -15.50 -5.76 -31.76
N ALA A 13 -14.82 -6.87 -32.05
CA ALA A 13 -13.56 -7.21 -31.38
C ALA A 13 -12.45 -6.18 -31.67
N LEU A 14 -12.31 -5.73 -32.92
CA LEU A 14 -11.32 -4.74 -33.32
C LEU A 14 -11.63 -3.35 -32.75
N THR A 15 -12.92 -2.96 -32.71
CA THR A 15 -13.35 -1.71 -32.09
C THR A 15 -13.07 -1.71 -30.58
N ALA A 16 -13.37 -2.81 -29.90
CA ALA A 16 -13.03 -2.98 -28.48
C ALA A 16 -11.50 -2.92 -28.24
N GLY A 17 -10.71 -3.55 -29.12
CA GLY A 17 -9.24 -3.48 -29.08
C GLY A 17 -8.70 -2.07 -29.30
N MET A 18 -9.30 -1.31 -30.21
CA MET A 18 -8.96 0.08 -30.50
C MET A 18 -9.27 0.98 -29.30
N VAL A 19 -10.50 0.93 -28.76
CA VAL A 19 -10.91 1.76 -27.62
C VAL A 19 -10.09 1.40 -26.37
N GLY A 20 -9.98 0.10 -26.07
CA GLY A 20 -9.20 -0.38 -24.92
C GLY A 20 -7.72 -0.05 -25.03
N GLY A 21 -7.09 -0.31 -26.19
CA GLY A 21 -5.68 -0.01 -26.43
C GLY A 21 -5.37 1.49 -26.30
N GLY A 22 -6.23 2.35 -26.86
CA GLY A 22 -6.10 3.80 -26.74
C GLY A 22 -6.22 4.28 -25.30
N TRP A 23 -7.25 3.81 -24.58
CA TRP A 23 -7.47 4.18 -23.18
C TRP A 23 -6.32 3.72 -22.28
N TYR A 24 -5.85 2.46 -22.42
CA TYR A 24 -4.73 1.94 -21.65
C TYR A 24 -3.42 2.66 -21.97
N SER A 25 -3.18 3.01 -23.26
CA SER A 25 -2.00 3.77 -23.66
C SER A 25 -1.97 5.13 -22.97
N LEU A 26 -3.07 5.89 -23.02
CA LEU A 26 -3.18 7.19 -22.37
C LEU A 26 -3.04 7.09 -20.84
N ARG A 27 -3.65 6.07 -20.22
CA ARG A 27 -3.56 5.81 -18.79
C ARG A 27 -2.09 5.58 -18.38
N TRP A 28 -1.38 4.69 -19.04
CA TRP A 28 0.01 4.37 -18.69
C TRP A 28 0.99 5.50 -19.01
N LEU A 29 0.72 6.30 -20.04
CA LEU A 29 1.48 7.53 -20.33
C LEU A 29 1.32 8.56 -19.21
N ARG A 30 0.09 8.78 -18.70
CA ARG A 30 -0.15 9.68 -17.58
C ARG A 30 0.59 9.23 -16.33
N VAL A 31 0.56 7.92 -16.04
CA VAL A 31 1.29 7.36 -14.90
C VAL A 31 2.80 7.53 -15.06
N ALA A 32 3.35 7.29 -16.26
CA ALA A 32 4.77 7.47 -16.53
C ALA A 32 5.21 8.93 -16.32
N ARG A 33 4.43 9.89 -16.84
CA ARG A 33 4.70 11.33 -16.64
C ARG A 33 4.57 11.72 -15.16
N LEU A 34 3.55 11.23 -14.47
CA LEU A 34 3.37 11.51 -13.04
C LEU A 34 4.60 11.11 -12.23
N VAL A 35 5.17 9.93 -12.51
CA VAL A 35 6.39 9.45 -11.85
C VAL A 35 7.61 10.29 -12.26
N GLU A 36 7.72 10.71 -13.52
CA GLU A 36 8.85 11.52 -14.02
C GLU A 36 8.80 12.99 -13.53
N ASP A 37 7.61 13.56 -13.37
CA ASP A 37 7.42 14.99 -13.08
C ASP A 37 7.28 15.30 -11.59
N MET A 38 7.10 14.27 -10.72
CA MET A 38 6.89 14.48 -9.29
C MET A 38 8.23 14.69 -8.58
N PRO A 39 8.44 15.83 -7.90
CA PRO A 39 9.67 16.04 -7.15
C PRO A 39 9.70 15.15 -5.91
N THR A 40 10.81 14.45 -5.70
CA THR A 40 11.04 13.65 -4.49
C THR A 40 11.10 14.55 -3.26
N SER A 41 10.21 14.35 -2.33
CA SER A 41 10.12 15.08 -1.07
C SER A 41 10.97 14.42 0.02
N ARG A 42 11.41 15.23 1.01
CA ARG A 42 12.06 14.73 2.23
C ARG A 42 11.03 14.59 3.34
N ILE A 43 11.10 13.52 4.11
CA ILE A 43 10.12 13.21 5.18
C ILE A 43 9.98 14.38 6.14
N ARG A 44 11.10 15.00 6.54
CA ARG A 44 11.13 16.14 7.47
C ARG A 44 10.36 17.37 6.96
N SER A 45 10.30 17.57 5.66
CA SER A 45 9.71 18.76 5.02
C SER A 45 8.59 18.42 4.05
N ALA A 46 8.12 17.17 4.02
CA ALA A 46 7.04 16.76 3.15
C ALA A 46 5.75 17.51 3.47
N ALA A 47 5.12 18.08 2.44
CA ALA A 47 3.80 18.67 2.58
C ALA A 47 2.75 17.59 2.79
N GLN A 48 1.68 17.92 3.52
CA GLN A 48 0.51 17.04 3.63
C GLN A 48 -0.10 16.84 2.24
N GLY A 49 -0.50 15.60 1.94
CA GLY A 49 -1.14 15.28 0.67
C GLY A 49 -0.33 14.32 -0.19
N TYR A 50 -0.47 14.44 -1.49
CA TYR A 50 0.11 13.49 -2.45
C TYR A 50 1.57 13.81 -2.75
N VAL A 51 2.46 12.91 -2.38
CA VAL A 51 3.93 13.10 -2.46
C VAL A 51 4.64 11.86 -2.97
N GLU A 52 5.87 12.07 -3.46
CA GLU A 52 6.86 11.03 -3.67
C GLU A 52 7.94 11.12 -2.58
N ILE A 53 8.25 10.00 -1.95
CA ILE A 53 9.33 9.88 -0.96
C ILE A 53 10.19 8.66 -1.31
N ALA A 54 11.51 8.87 -1.34
CA ALA A 54 12.49 7.80 -1.51
C ALA A 54 13.25 7.57 -0.21
N GLY A 55 13.38 6.31 0.19
CA GLY A 55 14.06 5.95 1.44
C GLY A 55 14.35 4.46 1.56
N ARG A 56 15.01 4.06 2.64
CA ARG A 56 15.29 2.65 2.96
C ARG A 56 14.20 2.08 3.85
N CYS A 57 13.71 0.89 3.50
CA CYS A 57 12.68 0.24 4.29
C CYS A 57 13.26 -0.54 5.47
N ARG A 58 12.48 -0.59 6.58
CA ARG A 58 12.77 -1.40 7.77
C ARG A 58 11.45 -1.97 8.34
N PRO A 59 11.50 -3.11 9.04
CA PRO A 59 10.32 -3.58 9.76
C PRO A 59 9.89 -2.57 10.84
N LEU A 60 8.58 -2.47 11.06
CA LEU A 60 8.02 -1.53 12.05
C LEU A 60 8.44 -1.90 13.48
N ASP A 61 8.37 -3.19 13.83
CA ASP A 61 8.65 -3.70 15.17
C ASP A 61 10.07 -4.27 15.31
N GLY A 62 10.98 -3.92 14.39
CA GLY A 62 12.35 -4.44 14.38
C GLY A 62 12.47 -5.93 14.00
N THR A 63 11.36 -6.62 13.71
CA THR A 63 11.34 -8.03 13.33
C THR A 63 10.82 -8.18 11.91
N SER A 64 11.64 -8.72 11.02
CA SER A 64 11.27 -9.00 9.63
C SER A 64 10.23 -10.11 9.55
N GLN A 65 9.25 -9.96 8.65
CA GLN A 65 8.31 -11.02 8.31
C GLN A 65 9.03 -12.16 7.58
N GLN A 66 8.44 -13.34 7.60
CA GLN A 66 8.89 -14.45 6.77
C GLN A 66 7.97 -14.60 5.55
N ALA A 67 8.57 -14.67 4.37
CA ALA A 67 7.85 -14.93 3.13
C ALA A 67 7.27 -16.36 3.14
N PRO A 68 5.96 -16.54 2.83
CA PRO A 68 5.25 -17.78 3.10
C PRO A 68 5.76 -19.01 2.33
N LEU A 69 6.29 -18.83 1.11
CA LEU A 69 6.72 -19.96 0.29
C LEU A 69 8.20 -20.28 0.45
N THR A 70 9.03 -19.26 0.67
CA THR A 70 10.49 -19.42 0.76
C THR A 70 11.02 -19.43 2.18
N GLY A 71 10.24 -18.94 3.18
CA GLY A 71 10.71 -18.75 4.55
C GLY A 71 11.78 -17.67 4.72
N ARG A 72 12.05 -16.86 3.69
CA ARG A 72 13.08 -15.83 3.75
C ARG A 72 12.59 -14.58 4.49
N PRO A 73 13.43 -13.94 5.32
CA PRO A 73 13.08 -12.71 5.99
C PRO A 73 12.88 -11.58 4.97
N CYS A 74 11.81 -10.79 5.14
CA CYS A 74 11.47 -9.68 4.26
C CYS A 74 10.60 -8.65 5.00
N VAL A 75 10.48 -7.48 4.42
CA VAL A 75 9.60 -6.40 4.90
C VAL A 75 8.21 -6.52 4.28
N TRP A 76 8.15 -6.99 3.05
CA TRP A 76 6.90 -7.21 2.33
C TRP A 76 7.03 -8.39 1.37
N TRP A 77 5.92 -9.11 1.16
CA TRP A 77 5.86 -10.26 0.25
C TRP A 77 4.53 -10.33 -0.50
N ARG A 78 4.58 -10.94 -1.68
CA ARG A 78 3.42 -11.38 -2.47
C ARG A 78 3.73 -12.73 -3.09
N TYR A 79 2.76 -13.66 -3.05
CA TYR A 79 2.92 -14.96 -3.71
C TYR A 79 1.72 -15.34 -4.55
N THR A 80 1.95 -16.23 -5.50
CA THR A 80 0.94 -16.91 -6.30
C THR A 80 1.35 -18.36 -6.50
N VAL A 81 0.44 -19.28 -6.22
CA VAL A 81 0.58 -20.70 -6.50
C VAL A 81 -0.39 -21.06 -7.61
N GLN A 82 0.12 -21.67 -8.65
CA GLN A 82 -0.68 -22.10 -9.80
C GLN A 82 -0.52 -23.61 -10.00
N ARG A 83 -1.63 -24.27 -10.34
CA ARG A 83 -1.65 -25.68 -10.69
C ARG A 83 -1.81 -25.81 -12.20
N ARG A 84 -1.11 -26.77 -12.79
CA ARG A 84 -1.27 -27.16 -14.18
C ARG A 84 -2.65 -27.80 -14.36
N SER A 85 -3.48 -27.22 -15.20
CA SER A 85 -4.76 -27.83 -15.60
C SER A 85 -4.48 -28.79 -16.74
N GLY A 86 -4.82 -30.08 -16.53
CA GLY A 86 -4.59 -31.14 -17.50
C GLY A 86 -5.27 -30.82 -18.84
N GLY A 87 -4.50 -30.69 -19.88
CA GLY A 87 -4.93 -30.66 -21.27
C GLY A 87 -4.47 -31.95 -21.92
N ASP A 88 -5.39 -32.66 -22.56
CA ASP A 88 -5.10 -33.78 -23.42
C ASP A 88 -4.10 -33.33 -24.50
N GLY A 89 -2.92 -33.90 -24.54
CA GLY A 89 -1.70 -33.74 -25.33
C GLY A 89 -1.54 -32.73 -26.48
N LYS A 90 -2.57 -31.92 -26.83
CA LYS A 90 -2.57 -30.93 -27.93
C LYS A 90 -3.06 -29.52 -27.55
N ARG A 91 -3.48 -29.27 -26.31
CA ARG A 91 -3.89 -27.95 -25.85
C ARG A 91 -2.78 -27.30 -25.05
N ARG A 92 -2.60 -25.95 -25.21
CA ARG A 92 -1.69 -25.11 -24.42
C ARG A 92 -1.85 -25.42 -22.94
N GLU A 93 -0.73 -25.67 -22.26
CA GLU A 93 -0.68 -25.79 -20.80
C GLU A 93 -1.37 -24.60 -20.18
N ASN A 94 -2.45 -24.86 -19.45
CA ASN A 94 -3.21 -23.82 -18.77
C ASN A 94 -2.86 -23.84 -17.28
N TRP A 95 -2.37 -22.72 -16.73
CA TRP A 95 -2.04 -22.59 -15.33
C TRP A 95 -3.20 -21.91 -14.60
N VAL A 96 -3.78 -22.57 -13.63
CA VAL A 96 -4.88 -22.05 -12.82
C VAL A 96 -4.35 -21.65 -11.46
N THR A 97 -4.62 -20.42 -11.03
CA THR A 97 -4.24 -19.94 -9.69
C THR A 97 -5.08 -20.65 -8.65
N VAL A 98 -4.42 -21.34 -7.71
CA VAL A 98 -5.05 -22.10 -6.62
C VAL A 98 -4.86 -21.42 -5.26
N ALA A 99 -3.79 -20.62 -5.11
CA ALA A 99 -3.57 -19.81 -3.91
C ALA A 99 -2.81 -18.52 -4.27
N SER A 100 -3.10 -17.47 -3.57
CA SER A 100 -2.36 -16.21 -3.65
C SER A 100 -2.49 -15.43 -2.36
N GLY A 101 -1.50 -14.62 -2.05
CA GLY A 101 -1.51 -13.73 -0.89
C GLY A 101 -0.50 -12.61 -1.00
N ARG A 102 -0.69 -11.58 -0.19
CA ARG A 102 0.22 -10.45 -0.07
C ARG A 102 0.22 -9.92 1.36
N SER A 103 1.37 -9.42 1.82
CA SER A 103 1.47 -8.76 3.11
C SER A 103 0.73 -7.42 3.09
N ALA A 104 0.00 -7.14 4.17
CA ALA A 104 -0.61 -5.85 4.46
C ALA A 104 0.05 -5.19 5.68
N VAL A 105 1.08 -5.81 6.25
CA VAL A 105 1.76 -5.32 7.45
C VAL A 105 2.50 -4.04 7.14
N PRO A 106 2.29 -2.96 7.90
CA PRO A 106 3.01 -1.70 7.73
C PRO A 106 4.51 -1.86 8.01
N PHE A 107 5.30 -1.00 7.39
CA PHE A 107 6.76 -0.94 7.59
C PHE A 107 7.25 0.50 7.63
N LEU A 108 8.47 0.70 8.11
CA LEU A 108 9.12 2.02 8.17
C LEU A 108 9.85 2.32 6.86
N LEU A 109 9.81 3.58 6.45
CA LEU A 109 10.64 4.16 5.42
C LEU A 109 11.49 5.28 6.06
N ASP A 110 12.79 5.26 5.81
CA ASP A 110 13.78 6.21 6.35
C ASP A 110 14.55 6.83 5.19
N ASP A 111 14.49 8.16 5.04
CA ASP A 111 15.21 8.91 4.01
C ASP A 111 16.45 9.62 4.54
N GLY A 112 16.85 9.36 5.80
CA GLY A 112 17.94 10.02 6.51
C GLY A 112 17.57 11.37 7.11
N THR A 113 16.40 11.96 6.79
CA THR A 113 15.89 13.20 7.40
C THR A 113 14.81 12.94 8.43
N GLY A 114 14.17 11.75 8.36
CA GLY A 114 13.12 11.31 9.24
C GLY A 114 12.64 9.92 8.86
N THR A 115 11.65 9.43 9.61
CA THR A 115 10.99 8.15 9.37
C THR A 115 9.51 8.33 9.15
N CYS A 116 8.91 7.48 8.32
CA CYS A 116 7.47 7.41 8.14
C CYS A 116 7.00 5.96 8.04
N ILE A 117 5.75 5.71 8.42
CA ILE A 117 5.10 4.40 8.32
C ILE A 117 4.46 4.29 6.94
N VAL A 118 4.78 3.23 6.21
CA VAL A 118 4.14 2.89 4.93
C VAL A 118 3.09 1.81 5.17
N GLN A 119 1.85 2.06 4.74
CA GLN A 119 0.75 1.12 4.82
C GLN A 119 0.55 0.46 3.45
N PRO A 120 1.08 -0.74 3.16
CA PRO A 120 1.11 -1.30 1.80
C PRO A 120 -0.25 -1.74 1.26
N ALA A 121 -1.31 -1.71 2.07
CA ALA A 121 -2.65 -2.12 1.68
C ALA A 121 -3.19 -1.23 0.53
N GLY A 122 -3.51 -1.84 -0.60
CA GLY A 122 -4.02 -1.13 -1.79
C GLY A 122 -2.96 -0.54 -2.71
N ALA A 123 -1.67 -0.63 -2.37
CA ALA A 123 -0.59 -0.18 -3.25
C ALA A 123 -0.35 -1.12 -4.44
N GLU A 124 0.02 -0.55 -5.59
CA GLU A 124 0.73 -1.30 -6.64
C GLU A 124 2.18 -1.45 -6.17
N VAL A 125 2.63 -2.69 -5.94
CA VAL A 125 4.00 -2.94 -5.49
C VAL A 125 4.82 -3.50 -6.63
N LEU A 126 5.95 -2.85 -6.92
CA LEU A 126 6.93 -3.26 -7.92
C LEU A 126 8.21 -3.67 -7.19
N THR A 127 8.47 -4.96 -7.17
CA THR A 127 9.64 -5.53 -6.49
C THR A 127 10.83 -5.66 -7.43
N GLY A 128 12.04 -5.50 -6.91
CA GLY A 128 13.30 -5.78 -7.61
C GLY A 128 13.56 -7.26 -7.76
N GLU A 129 13.08 -8.06 -6.82
CA GLU A 129 13.34 -9.47 -6.76
C GLU A 129 12.06 -10.31 -6.79
N SER A 130 12.06 -11.27 -7.69
CA SER A 130 11.02 -12.29 -7.81
C SER A 130 11.65 -13.65 -8.02
N THR A 131 11.06 -14.67 -7.43
CA THR A 131 11.52 -16.05 -7.60
C THR A 131 10.38 -16.89 -8.13
N THR A 132 10.62 -17.65 -9.20
CA THR A 132 9.67 -18.59 -9.77
C THR A 132 10.31 -19.97 -9.78
N TRP A 133 9.59 -20.97 -9.25
CA TRP A 133 10.02 -22.36 -9.26
C TRP A 133 8.82 -23.32 -9.41
N TYR A 134 9.09 -24.59 -9.53
CA TYR A 134 8.08 -25.61 -9.81
C TYR A 134 8.21 -26.76 -8.80
N GLY A 135 7.10 -27.43 -8.53
CA GLY A 135 7.04 -28.58 -7.63
C GLY A 135 5.78 -29.41 -7.83
N ASP A 136 5.64 -30.43 -6.99
CA ASP A 136 4.59 -31.45 -7.12
C ASP A 136 3.53 -31.34 -6.02
N THR A 137 3.68 -30.37 -5.09
CA THR A 137 2.79 -30.18 -3.96
C THR A 137 2.09 -28.83 -4.00
N PRO A 138 0.87 -28.69 -3.45
CA PRO A 138 0.19 -27.40 -3.38
C PRO A 138 0.96 -26.35 -2.59
N TRP A 139 1.80 -26.76 -1.63
CA TRP A 139 2.60 -25.88 -0.80
C TRP A 139 4.05 -26.35 -0.77
N PRO A 140 5.02 -25.52 -1.18
CA PRO A 140 6.41 -25.92 -1.24
C PRO A 140 7.05 -25.98 0.16
N ALA A 141 7.96 -26.92 0.35
CA ALA A 141 8.80 -26.99 1.55
C ALA A 141 10.08 -26.09 1.43
N GLY A 142 10.00 -24.97 0.69
CA GLY A 142 11.12 -24.08 0.38
C GLY A 142 11.55 -24.13 -1.09
N ILE A 143 12.60 -23.37 -1.42
CA ILE A 143 13.20 -23.38 -2.77
C ILE A 143 14.08 -24.64 -2.90
N PRO A 144 13.88 -25.47 -3.94
CA PRO A 144 14.76 -26.60 -4.19
C PRO A 144 16.20 -26.14 -4.44
N SER A 145 17.18 -26.86 -3.91
CA SER A 145 18.59 -26.66 -4.26
C SER A 145 18.78 -26.78 -5.78
N ALA A 146 19.64 -25.94 -6.35
CA ALA A 146 19.96 -25.96 -7.78
C ALA A 146 20.51 -27.33 -8.27
N THR A 147 21.01 -28.15 -7.34
CA THR A 147 21.56 -29.48 -7.58
C THR A 147 20.54 -30.63 -7.46
N ALA A 148 19.32 -30.34 -7.03
CA ALA A 148 18.28 -31.37 -6.91
C ALA A 148 17.75 -31.77 -8.30
N ILE A 149 18.20 -32.89 -8.83
CA ILE A 149 17.60 -33.55 -10.00
C ILE A 149 16.25 -34.07 -9.56
N ARG A 150 15.17 -33.36 -9.93
CA ARG A 150 13.81 -33.79 -9.67
C ARG A 150 13.25 -34.47 -10.90
N ILE A 151 12.98 -35.76 -10.78
CA ILE A 151 12.27 -36.58 -11.77
C ILE A 151 10.79 -36.56 -11.31
N GLY A 152 9.93 -35.85 -12.03
CA GLY A 152 8.51 -35.78 -11.74
C GLY A 152 7.78 -34.76 -12.62
N GLU A 153 6.47 -34.92 -12.78
CA GLU A 153 5.64 -33.92 -13.45
C GLU A 153 5.53 -32.68 -12.55
N ARG A 154 5.85 -31.53 -13.12
CA ARG A 154 5.76 -30.23 -12.43
C ARG A 154 4.30 -29.78 -12.43
N GLU A 155 3.55 -30.21 -11.43
CA GLU A 155 2.12 -29.92 -11.33
C GLU A 155 1.85 -28.49 -10.85
N TYR A 156 2.75 -27.92 -10.01
CA TYR A 156 2.60 -26.60 -9.43
C TYR A 156 3.71 -25.65 -9.87
N ARG A 157 3.33 -24.39 -10.10
CA ARG A 157 4.21 -23.26 -10.31
C ARG A 157 4.02 -22.27 -9.18
N TYR A 158 5.11 -21.94 -8.50
CA TYR A 158 5.14 -20.96 -7.41
C TYR A 158 5.83 -19.70 -7.89
N HIS A 159 5.27 -18.57 -7.54
CA HIS A 159 5.85 -17.27 -7.80
C HIS A 159 5.80 -16.45 -6.52
N GLU A 160 6.93 -15.95 -6.05
CA GLU A 160 7.02 -15.13 -4.85
C GLU A 160 7.88 -13.91 -5.12
N GLU A 161 7.36 -12.77 -4.71
CA GLU A 161 8.02 -11.47 -4.79
C GLU A 161 8.23 -10.94 -3.38
N ARG A 162 9.35 -10.25 -3.17
CA ARG A 162 9.75 -9.77 -1.85
C ARG A 162 10.38 -8.39 -1.93
N ILE A 163 10.29 -7.66 -0.83
CA ILE A 163 11.08 -6.47 -0.53
C ILE A 163 11.89 -6.81 0.73
N TYR A 164 13.20 -6.72 0.63
CA TYR A 164 14.08 -6.99 1.76
C TYR A 164 14.27 -5.74 2.63
N GLU A 165 14.73 -5.98 3.85
CA GLU A 165 15.15 -4.91 4.74
C GLU A 165 16.30 -4.10 4.14
N HIS A 166 16.30 -2.80 4.35
CA HIS A 166 17.26 -1.82 3.82
C HIS A 166 17.24 -1.62 2.29
N GLU A 167 16.30 -2.21 1.58
CA GLU A 167 16.09 -1.89 0.17
C GLU A 167 15.67 -0.43 -0.01
N LEU A 168 16.18 0.22 -1.06
CA LEU A 168 15.77 1.57 -1.42
C LEU A 168 14.43 1.51 -2.14
N LEU A 169 13.44 2.18 -1.57
CA LEU A 169 12.10 2.27 -2.15
C LEU A 169 11.79 3.69 -2.58
N CYS A 170 11.07 3.80 -3.69
CA CYS A 170 10.34 5.00 -4.09
C CYS A 170 8.85 4.76 -3.79
N VAL A 171 8.24 5.63 -2.98
CA VAL A 171 6.84 5.51 -2.57
C VAL A 171 6.09 6.76 -3.00
N ILE A 172 5.08 6.57 -3.86
CA ILE A 172 4.14 7.62 -4.27
C ILE A 172 2.82 7.36 -3.56
N ALA A 173 2.46 8.23 -2.63
CA ALA A 173 1.36 7.99 -1.70
C ALA A 173 0.79 9.30 -1.14
N HIS A 174 -0.27 9.20 -0.36
CA HIS A 174 -0.77 10.30 0.44
C HIS A 174 0.00 10.35 1.78
N PHE A 175 0.73 11.43 2.00
CA PHE A 175 1.46 11.71 3.22
C PHE A 175 0.57 12.44 4.22
N ARG A 176 0.48 11.89 5.42
CA ARG A 176 -0.22 12.49 6.56
C ARG A 176 0.69 12.47 7.77
N THR A 177 0.80 13.60 8.42
CA THR A 177 1.40 13.64 9.75
C THR A 177 0.25 13.53 10.74
N HIS A 178 0.15 12.41 11.38
CA HIS A 178 -0.58 12.34 12.62
C HIS A 178 0.35 13.00 13.63
N ALA A 179 0.05 14.27 14.03
CA ALA A 179 0.50 14.65 15.33
C ALA A 179 0.19 13.42 16.18
N ALA A 180 1.14 12.90 16.93
CA ALA A 180 0.77 12.09 18.06
C ALA A 180 -0.01 13.04 18.99
N ALA A 181 -1.25 13.36 18.58
CA ALA A 181 -2.28 13.38 19.52
C ALA A 181 -2.07 12.00 20.15
N MET A 182 -1.31 11.94 21.23
CA MET A 182 -1.85 11.24 22.34
C MET A 182 -3.35 11.45 22.17
N ASP A 183 -4.06 10.37 21.92
CA ASP A 183 -5.39 10.23 22.46
C ASP A 183 -5.13 10.41 23.95
N ARG A 184 -4.90 11.68 24.34
CA ARG A 184 -4.91 12.08 25.73
C ARG A 184 -6.32 11.73 26.07
N ASP A 185 -6.45 10.63 26.77
CA ASP A 185 -7.71 10.31 27.38
C ASP A 185 -7.92 11.42 28.42
N LEU A 186 -8.37 12.60 27.89
CA LEU A 186 -8.64 13.78 28.70
C LEU A 186 -9.60 13.41 29.83
N ASP A 187 -10.42 12.38 29.62
CA ASP A 187 -11.32 11.84 30.63
C ASP A 187 -10.53 11.05 31.68
N ALA A 188 -9.52 10.26 31.28
CA ALA A 188 -8.64 9.57 32.24
C ALA A 188 -7.73 10.54 33.00
N GLU A 189 -7.13 11.54 32.33
CA GLU A 189 -6.31 12.57 32.96
C GLU A 189 -7.16 13.42 33.93
N GLN A 190 -8.39 13.76 33.56
CA GLN A 190 -9.35 14.47 34.43
C GLN A 190 -9.72 13.61 35.63
N ALA A 191 -9.98 12.31 35.41
CA ALA A 191 -10.31 11.39 36.50
C ALA A 191 -9.14 11.25 37.50
N GLU A 192 -7.90 11.16 37.01
CA GLU A 192 -6.70 11.10 37.85
C GLU A 192 -6.47 12.39 38.61
N LEU A 193 -6.69 13.56 38.01
CA LEU A 193 -6.59 14.86 38.66
C LEU A 193 -7.64 14.98 39.78
N LEU A 194 -8.88 14.59 39.54
CA LEU A 194 -9.95 14.56 40.51
C LEU A 194 -9.69 13.57 41.61
N ALA A 195 -9.09 12.41 41.32
CA ALA A 195 -8.68 11.44 42.34
C ALA A 195 -7.60 12.01 43.27
N ARG A 196 -6.63 12.75 42.72
CA ARG A 196 -5.62 13.48 43.53
C ARG A 196 -6.25 14.56 44.40
N TRP A 197 -7.20 15.34 43.89
CA TRP A 197 -7.90 16.34 44.73
C TRP A 197 -8.75 15.70 45.83
N LYS A 198 -9.39 14.55 45.52
CA LYS A 198 -10.13 13.78 46.55
C LYS A 198 -9.24 13.22 47.66
N SER A 199 -7.98 12.88 47.37
CA SER A 199 -7.04 12.36 48.36
C SER A 199 -6.62 13.44 49.37
N ASP A 200 -6.70 14.74 48.96
CA ASP A 200 -6.47 15.88 49.87
C ASP A 200 -7.79 16.64 50.07
N GLN A 201 -8.63 16.08 50.97
CA GLN A 201 -9.96 16.60 51.23
C GLN A 201 -9.93 18.01 51.85
N ALA A 202 -8.89 18.36 52.64
CA ALA A 202 -8.74 19.67 53.23
C ALA A 202 -8.50 20.75 52.17
N ALA A 203 -7.59 20.50 51.20
CA ALA A 203 -7.34 21.39 50.10
C ALA A 203 -8.54 21.50 49.17
N LEU A 204 -9.29 20.41 48.96
CA LEU A 204 -10.49 20.39 48.10
C LEU A 204 -11.59 21.31 48.73
N VAL A 205 -11.86 21.17 50.01
CA VAL A 205 -12.81 22.03 50.74
C VAL A 205 -12.35 23.49 50.68
N GLN A 206 -11.08 23.77 51.02
CA GLN A 206 -10.55 25.12 50.96
C GLN A 206 -10.72 25.80 49.60
N ARG A 207 -10.63 25.04 48.50
CA ARG A 207 -10.68 25.56 47.14
C ARG A 207 -12.10 25.69 46.58
N PHE A 208 -13.00 24.80 46.90
CA PHE A 208 -14.32 24.67 46.26
C PHE A 208 -15.52 24.86 47.16
N ASP A 209 -15.37 24.79 48.50
CA ASP A 209 -16.43 25.08 49.47
C ASP A 209 -16.74 26.58 49.48
N THR A 210 -17.84 26.96 48.84
CA THR A 210 -18.22 28.35 48.63
C THR A 210 -19.08 28.87 49.79
N ASP A 211 -19.91 28.00 50.38
CA ASP A 211 -20.83 28.33 51.47
C ASP A 211 -20.22 28.14 52.87
N ARG A 212 -19.00 27.55 52.91
CA ARG A 212 -18.19 27.32 54.10
C ARG A 212 -18.86 26.40 55.13
N ASP A 213 -19.61 25.42 54.62
CA ASP A 213 -20.26 24.41 55.48
C ASP A 213 -19.30 23.24 55.85
N GLY A 214 -18.06 23.25 55.32
CA GLY A 214 -17.05 22.23 55.54
C GLY A 214 -17.27 20.96 54.75
N ARG A 215 -18.16 20.99 53.78
CA ARG A 215 -18.49 19.85 52.91
C ARG A 215 -18.50 20.31 51.44
N ILE A 216 -18.32 19.36 50.51
CA ILE A 216 -18.47 19.63 49.08
C ILE A 216 -19.86 19.17 48.63
N SER A 217 -20.72 20.12 48.33
CA SER A 217 -22.04 19.90 47.77
C SER A 217 -21.93 19.40 46.32
N LEU A 218 -23.04 18.87 45.76
CA LEU A 218 -23.06 18.42 44.37
C LEU A 218 -22.73 19.55 43.39
N ALA A 219 -23.25 20.76 43.66
CA ALA A 219 -22.97 21.93 42.82
C ALA A 219 -21.51 22.39 42.84
N GLU A 220 -20.85 22.26 43.99
CA GLU A 220 -19.43 22.55 44.11
C GLU A 220 -18.56 21.48 43.50
N TRP A 221 -18.99 20.22 43.59
CA TRP A 221 -18.35 19.12 42.88
C TRP A 221 -18.40 19.27 41.35
N GLU A 222 -19.52 19.72 40.79
CA GLU A 222 -19.61 20.02 39.37
C GLU A 222 -18.66 21.15 38.96
N ARG A 223 -18.51 22.18 39.78
CA ARG A 223 -17.51 23.24 39.58
C ARG A 223 -16.07 22.70 39.63
N ALA A 224 -15.78 21.82 40.55
CA ALA A 224 -14.46 21.16 40.63
C ALA A 224 -14.17 20.31 39.37
N ARG A 225 -15.17 19.60 38.86
CA ARG A 225 -15.03 18.82 37.61
C ARG A 225 -14.76 19.71 36.40
N GLU A 226 -15.46 20.82 36.26
CA GLU A 226 -15.25 21.76 35.15
C GLU A 226 -13.89 22.44 35.25
N GLU A 227 -13.42 22.78 36.44
CA GLU A 227 -12.08 23.33 36.65
C GLU A 227 -10.98 22.30 36.34
N ALA A 228 -11.15 21.04 36.77
CA ALA A 228 -10.25 19.95 36.39
C ALA A 228 -10.16 19.77 34.86
N ARG A 229 -11.30 19.85 34.19
CA ARG A 229 -11.37 19.77 32.72
C ARG A 229 -10.59 20.90 32.06
N ARG A 230 -10.76 22.15 32.54
CA ARG A 230 -10.03 23.32 32.06
C ARG A 230 -8.52 23.19 32.32
N GLU A 231 -8.15 22.74 33.50
CA GLU A 231 -6.75 22.57 33.90
C GLU A 231 -6.07 21.49 33.03
N VAL A 232 -6.72 20.35 32.76
CA VAL A 232 -6.22 19.31 31.88
C VAL A 232 -6.14 19.80 30.43
N ALA A 233 -7.15 20.53 29.95
CA ALA A 233 -7.15 21.09 28.60
C ALA A 233 -6.09 22.19 28.40
N GLY A 234 -5.78 22.97 29.44
CA GLY A 234 -4.79 24.05 29.43
C GLY A 234 -3.34 23.58 29.66
N ARG A 235 -3.13 22.35 30.11
CA ARG A 235 -1.77 21.80 30.24
C ARG A 235 -1.16 21.60 28.88
N THR A 236 -0.28 22.52 28.45
CA THR A 236 0.63 22.25 27.35
C THR A 236 1.48 21.04 27.74
N PRO A 237 1.60 19.99 26.90
CA PRO A 237 2.46 18.87 27.24
C PRO A 237 3.89 19.39 27.43
N GLU A 238 4.40 19.34 28.67
CA GLU A 238 5.81 19.61 29.01
C GLU A 238 6.74 18.49 28.51
N SER A 239 6.18 17.50 27.82
CA SER A 239 6.97 16.45 27.16
C SER A 239 7.47 16.98 25.82
N PRO A 240 8.76 16.76 25.46
CA PRO A 240 9.26 17.09 24.14
C PRO A 240 8.31 16.45 23.13
N ALA A 241 7.82 17.27 22.18
CA ALA A 241 6.75 16.95 21.23
C ALA A 241 6.73 15.47 20.90
N ALA A 242 5.66 14.78 21.31
CA ALA A 242 5.51 13.36 21.02
C ALA A 242 5.80 13.17 19.52
N PRO A 243 6.64 12.20 19.13
CA PRO A 243 7.14 12.12 17.77
C PRO A 243 5.94 12.04 16.83
N SER A 244 5.81 13.07 16.00
CA SER A 244 4.75 13.11 14.99
C SER A 244 4.90 11.88 14.11
N LEU A 245 3.88 11.01 14.09
CA LEU A 245 3.88 9.81 13.27
C LEU A 245 3.53 10.21 11.84
N ASN A 246 4.52 10.21 10.99
CA ASN A 246 4.33 10.39 9.56
C ASN A 246 3.85 9.07 8.94
N VAL A 247 2.79 9.12 8.16
CA VAL A 247 2.19 7.94 7.52
C VAL A 247 2.03 8.19 6.03
N LEU A 248 2.48 7.22 5.24
CA LEU A 248 2.23 7.09 3.80
C LEU A 248 1.16 6.03 3.60
N GLY A 249 0.03 6.43 3.09
CA GLY A 249 -1.11 5.56 2.88
C GLY A 249 -1.78 5.77 1.53
N ARG A 250 -2.88 5.05 1.34
CA ARG A 250 -3.66 5.14 0.11
C ARG A 250 -4.17 6.57 -0.09
N PRO A 251 -3.94 7.17 -1.28
CA PRO A 251 -4.50 8.46 -1.63
C PRO A 251 -6.02 8.38 -1.79
N ASP A 252 -6.68 9.51 -1.67
CA ASP A 252 -8.11 9.64 -1.90
C ASP A 252 -8.40 9.59 -3.42
N GLY A 253 -9.46 8.91 -3.81
CA GLY A 253 -9.84 8.76 -5.22
C GLY A 253 -9.01 7.75 -6.02
N ASP A 254 -8.83 8.03 -7.33
CA ASP A 254 -8.16 7.13 -8.30
C ASP A 254 -6.69 7.51 -8.58
N GLN A 255 -6.05 8.16 -7.61
CA GLN A 255 -4.63 8.51 -7.70
C GLN A 255 -3.76 7.27 -7.56
N LEU A 256 -2.59 7.28 -8.20
CA LEU A 256 -1.64 6.18 -8.15
C LEU A 256 -1.11 6.00 -6.71
N TYR A 257 -1.26 4.82 -6.16
CA TYR A 257 -0.56 4.40 -4.95
C TYR A 257 0.49 3.37 -5.32
N LEU A 258 1.77 3.75 -5.29
CA LEU A 258 2.89 2.98 -5.78
C LEU A 258 3.97 2.81 -4.70
N ILE A 259 4.48 1.57 -4.57
CA ILE A 259 5.69 1.24 -3.82
C ILE A 259 6.62 0.52 -4.78
N ALA A 260 7.78 1.09 -5.09
CA ALA A 260 8.71 0.53 -6.05
C ALA A 260 10.10 0.35 -5.46
N ALA A 261 10.64 -0.86 -5.56
CA ALA A 261 12.03 -1.20 -5.21
C ALA A 261 12.99 -0.93 -6.39
N PHE A 262 12.76 0.17 -7.10
CA PHE A 262 13.55 0.59 -8.24
C PHE A 262 13.75 2.10 -8.22
N PRO A 263 14.86 2.60 -8.81
CA PRO A 263 15.00 4.03 -9.06
C PRO A 263 13.83 4.54 -9.93
N GLU A 264 13.37 5.73 -9.66
CA GLU A 264 12.30 6.44 -10.36
C GLU A 264 12.34 6.27 -11.90
N ARG A 265 13.52 6.43 -12.49
CA ARG A 265 13.76 6.30 -13.94
C ARG A 265 13.36 4.93 -14.50
N ASP A 266 13.56 3.86 -13.75
CA ASP A 266 13.25 2.50 -14.18
C ASP A 266 11.76 2.20 -14.05
N VAL A 267 11.10 2.80 -13.06
CA VAL A 267 9.64 2.77 -12.89
C VAL A 267 8.97 3.45 -14.09
N ALA A 268 9.36 4.68 -14.40
CA ALA A 268 8.83 5.45 -15.52
C ALA A 268 9.04 4.73 -16.87
N ARG A 269 10.23 4.15 -17.11
CA ARG A 269 10.50 3.32 -18.30
C ARG A 269 9.58 2.11 -18.40
N ARG A 270 9.24 1.46 -17.29
CA ARG A 270 8.35 0.30 -17.26
C ARG A 270 6.92 0.68 -17.69
N TYR A 271 6.40 1.78 -17.17
CA TYR A 271 5.10 2.31 -17.57
C TYR A 271 5.08 2.82 -19.00
N ARG A 272 6.15 3.48 -19.45
CA ARG A 272 6.31 3.91 -20.85
C ARG A 272 6.30 2.73 -21.83
N ARG A 273 6.98 1.62 -21.51
CA ARG A 273 6.93 0.39 -22.32
C ARG A 273 5.53 -0.19 -22.39
N ARG A 274 4.79 -0.22 -21.28
CA ARG A 274 3.39 -0.66 -21.26
C ARG A 274 2.50 0.26 -22.11
N ALA A 275 2.70 1.56 -22.06
CA ALA A 275 1.99 2.54 -22.87
C ALA A 275 2.25 2.32 -24.38
N ILE A 276 3.51 2.12 -24.76
CA ILE A 276 3.90 1.85 -26.16
C ILE A 276 3.27 0.54 -26.65
N ALA A 277 3.29 -0.52 -25.84
CA ALA A 277 2.66 -1.80 -26.19
C ALA A 277 1.15 -1.65 -26.41
N ALA A 278 0.45 -0.93 -25.51
CA ALA A 278 -0.98 -0.64 -25.66
C ALA A 278 -1.27 0.22 -26.90
N PHE A 279 -0.40 1.18 -27.22
CA PHE A 279 -0.51 1.99 -28.42
C PHE A 279 -0.30 1.18 -29.70
N ALA A 280 0.62 0.23 -29.68
CA ALA A 280 0.83 -0.69 -30.81
C ALA A 280 -0.43 -1.55 -31.06
N VAL A 281 -1.08 -2.03 -30.01
CA VAL A 281 -2.37 -2.75 -30.12
C VAL A 281 -3.46 -1.84 -30.70
N PHE A 282 -3.56 -0.60 -30.25
CA PHE A 282 -4.47 0.41 -30.81
C PHE A 282 -4.26 0.61 -32.30
N LEU A 283 -3.01 0.83 -32.75
CA LEU A 283 -2.68 1.02 -34.14
C LEU A 283 -2.99 -0.24 -34.98
N ALA A 284 -2.59 -1.42 -34.51
CA ALA A 284 -2.87 -2.67 -35.22
C ALA A 284 -4.37 -2.92 -35.36
N ALA A 285 -5.16 -2.67 -34.32
CA ALA A 285 -6.62 -2.79 -34.38
C ALA A 285 -7.25 -1.78 -35.34
N THR A 286 -6.74 -0.53 -35.36
CA THR A 286 -7.23 0.52 -36.27
C THR A 286 -6.96 0.16 -37.75
N VAL A 287 -5.74 -0.31 -38.07
CA VAL A 287 -5.36 -0.74 -39.42
C VAL A 287 -6.19 -1.96 -39.84
N ALA A 288 -6.32 -2.96 -38.96
CA ALA A 288 -7.10 -4.16 -39.26
C ALA A 288 -8.58 -3.85 -39.50
N LEU A 289 -9.15 -2.94 -38.69
CA LEU A 289 -10.54 -2.49 -38.85
C LEU A 289 -10.74 -1.76 -40.19
N GLY A 290 -9.83 -0.84 -40.54
CA GLY A 290 -9.88 -0.13 -41.82
C GLY A 290 -9.80 -1.10 -43.02
N TRP A 291 -8.88 -2.09 -42.97
CA TRP A 291 -8.76 -3.11 -44.00
C TRP A 291 -10.04 -3.97 -44.10
N LEU A 292 -10.61 -4.39 -42.95
CA LEU A 292 -11.84 -5.18 -42.92
C LEU A 292 -13.02 -4.42 -43.56
N LEU A 293 -13.21 -3.15 -43.21
CA LEU A 293 -14.29 -2.31 -43.72
C LEU A 293 -14.17 -2.13 -45.22
N GLN A 294 -12.96 -1.95 -45.75
CA GLN A 294 -12.68 -1.79 -47.17
C GLN A 294 -12.98 -3.06 -47.97
N HIS A 295 -12.78 -4.28 -47.40
CA HIS A 295 -12.98 -5.54 -48.10
C HIS A 295 -14.34 -6.21 -47.82
N ALA A 296 -15.04 -5.79 -46.77
CA ALA A 296 -16.38 -6.31 -46.44
C ALA A 296 -17.51 -5.46 -47.02
N PHE A 297 -17.28 -4.15 -47.29
CA PHE A 297 -18.31 -3.19 -47.67
C PHE A 297 -17.93 -2.37 -48.93
N GLY A 298 -16.77 -2.58 -49.54
CA GLY A 298 -16.36 -2.06 -50.82
C GLY A 298 -16.27 -3.17 -51.88
#